data_8e1560bc0b3a986ae5bf8cab87a24cfb
#
_entry.id   8e1560bc0b3a986ae5bf8cab87a24cfb
#
_cell.length_a   1.000
_cell.length_b   1.000
_cell.length_c   1.000
_cell.angle_alpha   90.00
_cell.angle_beta   90.00
_cell.angle_gamma   90.00
#
_symmetry.space_group_name_H-M   'P 1'
#
loop_
_entity.id
_entity.type
_entity.pdbx_description
1 polymer ?
#
loop_
_entity_poly.entity_id
_entity_poly.type
_entity_poly.pdbx_seq_one_letter_code
_entity_poly.pdbx_strand_id
1 'polypeptide(L)'
;YASRGLGDVYKRQVYGMEMIPEAIEDAQFNALTNKVENAHYEVGKAETVMKKWQDKGITPSVIVVDPPRKGLDGRFIESAIAMEPEKIVYISCNPATFARDAKLFADAGYQVEKIQPVDLFPQTYHVELVALLTRKA
;
A
#
# COMPACT_ATOMS: atom_id res chain seq x y z
N TYR A 1 4.39 -3.56 -1.16
CA TYR A 1 4.93 -3.24 -2.50
C TYR A 1 5.54 -1.84 -2.46
N ALA A 2 6.84 -1.72 -2.60
CA ALA A 2 7.50 -0.42 -2.63
C ALA A 2 7.15 0.28 -3.95
N SER A 3 6.50 1.42 -3.88
CA SER A 3 6.28 2.24 -5.07
C SER A 3 7.63 2.82 -5.51
N ARG A 4 8.15 2.33 -6.62
CA ARG A 4 9.33 2.90 -7.27
C ARG A 4 8.99 4.33 -7.71
N GLY A 5 9.73 5.32 -7.25
CA GLY A 5 9.69 6.68 -7.79
C GLY A 5 9.16 7.79 -6.90
N LEU A 6 8.56 7.51 -5.72
CA LEU A 6 8.13 8.58 -4.81
C LEU A 6 9.21 8.98 -3.78
N GLY A 7 10.24 8.15 -3.59
CA GLY A 7 11.28 8.40 -2.60
C GLY A 7 12.42 9.30 -3.07
N ASP A 8 12.73 9.29 -4.36
CA ASP A 8 13.95 9.90 -4.89
C ASP A 8 13.93 11.44 -4.96
N VAL A 9 12.75 12.01 -5.19
CA VAL A 9 12.64 13.46 -5.48
C VAL A 9 12.82 14.34 -4.24
N TYR A 10 12.58 13.80 -3.01
CA TYR A 10 12.56 14.61 -1.79
C TYR A 10 13.27 14.02 -0.58
N LYS A 11 14.14 13.02 -0.75
CA LYS A 11 14.82 12.31 0.36
C LYS A 11 13.83 11.75 1.42
N ARG A 12 12.59 11.47 1.04
CA ARG A 12 11.62 10.82 1.91
C ARG A 12 11.98 9.36 2.07
N GLN A 13 11.75 8.79 3.25
CA GLN A 13 11.97 7.37 3.49
C GLN A 13 10.83 6.56 2.89
N VAL A 14 11.15 5.44 2.25
CA VAL A 14 10.19 4.48 1.70
C VAL A 14 10.34 3.17 2.47
N TYR A 15 9.23 2.64 2.95
CA TYR A 15 9.19 1.38 3.67
C TYR A 15 8.36 0.38 2.87
N GLY A 16 8.95 -0.77 2.54
CA GLY A 16 8.30 -1.86 1.84
C GLY A 16 8.27 -3.12 2.70
N MET A 17 7.19 -3.87 2.60
CA MET A 17 7.05 -5.15 3.26
C MET A 17 6.45 -6.18 2.32
N GLU A 18 6.89 -7.41 2.45
CA GLU A 18 6.42 -8.56 1.68
C GLU A 18 6.61 -9.83 2.51
N MET A 19 5.71 -10.81 2.32
CA MET A 19 5.81 -12.10 3.01
C MET A 19 6.84 -13.03 2.38
N ILE A 20 7.14 -12.84 1.11
CA ILE A 20 8.04 -13.70 0.32
C ILE A 20 9.47 -13.15 0.45
N PRO A 21 10.40 -13.88 1.10
CA PRO A 21 11.76 -13.42 1.31
C PRO A 21 12.49 -13.09 0.02
N GLU A 22 12.34 -13.92 -1.01
CA GLU A 22 12.99 -13.75 -2.31
C GLU A 22 12.56 -12.43 -2.99
N ALA A 23 11.29 -12.03 -2.82
CA ALA A 23 10.82 -10.75 -3.35
C ALA A 23 11.46 -9.55 -2.63
N ILE A 24 11.76 -9.68 -1.35
CA ILE A 24 12.52 -8.66 -0.60
C ILE A 24 13.98 -8.62 -1.03
N GLU A 25 14.61 -9.78 -1.25
CA GLU A 25 15.98 -9.85 -1.78
C GLU A 25 16.06 -9.16 -3.15
N ASP A 26 15.11 -9.43 -4.05
CA ASP A 26 15.04 -8.77 -5.36
C ASP A 26 14.80 -7.26 -5.22
N ALA A 27 13.95 -6.84 -4.30
CA ALA A 27 13.71 -5.42 -4.05
C ALA A 27 14.97 -4.70 -3.54
N GLN A 28 15.72 -5.33 -2.63
CA GLN A 28 16.98 -4.81 -2.12
C GLN A 28 18.06 -4.74 -3.22
N PHE A 29 18.16 -5.80 -4.02
CA PHE A 29 19.07 -5.82 -5.17
C PHE A 29 18.74 -4.71 -6.18
N ASN A 30 17.47 -4.54 -6.50
CA ASN A 30 17.00 -3.48 -7.39
C ASN A 30 17.29 -2.08 -6.83
N ALA A 31 17.07 -1.87 -5.53
CA ALA A 31 17.39 -0.61 -4.87
C ALA A 31 18.89 -0.29 -4.96
N LEU A 32 19.73 -1.28 -4.65
CA LEU A 32 21.18 -1.13 -4.73
C LEU A 32 21.64 -0.82 -6.16
N THR A 33 21.16 -1.58 -7.15
CA THR A 33 21.50 -1.39 -8.57
C THR A 33 21.11 -0.01 -9.09
N ASN A 34 19.97 0.52 -8.62
CA ASN A 34 19.48 1.84 -9.01
C ASN A 34 19.93 2.96 -8.05
N LYS A 35 20.83 2.68 -7.12
CA LYS A 35 21.38 3.64 -6.14
C LYS A 35 20.30 4.33 -5.31
N VAL A 36 19.25 3.58 -4.94
CA VAL A 36 18.17 4.04 -4.06
C VAL A 36 18.61 3.78 -2.61
N GLU A 37 18.92 4.83 -1.87
CA GLU A 37 19.48 4.73 -0.51
C GLU A 37 18.42 4.92 0.58
N ASN A 38 17.25 5.43 0.23
CA ASN A 38 16.17 5.80 1.14
C ASN A 38 15.03 4.77 1.21
N ALA A 39 15.22 3.56 0.70
CA ALA A 39 14.25 2.48 0.73
C ALA A 39 14.66 1.40 1.74
N HIS A 40 13.72 1.02 2.59
CA HIS A 40 13.87 0.02 3.63
C HIS A 40 12.86 -1.10 3.38
N TYR A 41 13.33 -2.35 3.42
CA TYR A 41 12.50 -3.50 3.12
C TYR A 41 12.52 -4.48 4.29
N GLU A 42 11.37 -5.06 4.61
CA GLU A 42 11.24 -6.04 5.68
C GLU A 42 10.37 -7.22 5.24
N VAL A 43 10.86 -8.43 5.52
CA VAL A 43 10.10 -9.68 5.32
C VAL A 43 9.14 -9.88 6.49
N GLY A 44 7.88 -10.09 6.20
CA GLY A 44 6.91 -10.44 7.24
C GLY A 44 5.47 -10.15 6.83
N LYS A 45 4.57 -10.60 7.70
CA LYS A 45 3.15 -10.26 7.57
C LYS A 45 2.95 -8.78 7.83
N ALA A 46 2.14 -8.14 6.97
CA ALA A 46 1.95 -6.70 7.01
C ALA A 46 1.52 -6.18 8.38
N GLU A 47 0.55 -6.82 9.02
CA GLU A 47 0.07 -6.42 10.34
C GLU A 47 1.15 -6.49 11.44
N THR A 48 2.08 -7.43 11.32
CA THR A 48 3.19 -7.58 12.29
C THR A 48 4.27 -6.53 12.04
N VAL A 49 4.65 -6.34 10.78
CA VAL A 49 5.68 -5.37 10.39
C VAL A 49 5.22 -3.94 10.64
N MET A 50 3.96 -3.62 10.30
CA MET A 50 3.39 -2.29 10.54
C MET A 50 3.37 -1.94 12.03
N LYS A 51 2.98 -2.89 12.89
CA LYS A 51 3.01 -2.68 14.34
C LYS A 51 4.44 -2.41 14.84
N LYS A 52 5.42 -3.18 14.36
CA LYS A 52 6.83 -2.97 14.69
C LYS A 52 7.32 -1.59 14.24
N TRP A 53 6.90 -1.13 13.06
CA TRP A 53 7.24 0.21 12.59
C TRP A 53 6.57 1.30 13.41
N GLN A 54 5.30 1.12 13.78
CA GLN A 54 4.58 2.03 14.66
C GLN A 54 5.25 2.14 16.04
N ASP A 55 5.67 1.02 16.63
CA ASP A 55 6.39 0.99 17.90
C ASP A 55 7.75 1.72 17.81
N LYS A 56 8.34 1.81 16.61
CA LYS A 56 9.56 2.60 16.33
C LYS A 56 9.28 4.07 16.00
N GLY A 57 8.03 4.51 16.05
CA GLY A 57 7.63 5.88 15.73
C GLY A 57 7.59 6.21 14.23
N ILE A 58 7.56 5.19 13.37
CA ILE A 58 7.44 5.40 11.92
C ILE A 58 5.97 5.68 11.60
N THR A 59 5.70 6.90 11.12
CA THR A 59 4.36 7.36 10.74
C THR A 59 4.35 7.70 9.24
N PRO A 60 3.81 6.83 8.40
CA PRO A 60 3.76 7.09 6.96
C PRO A 60 2.73 8.17 6.65
N SER A 61 3.07 9.12 5.79
CA SER A 61 2.09 10.07 5.24
C SER A 61 1.21 9.42 4.15
N VAL A 62 1.76 8.42 3.46
CA VAL A 62 1.06 7.68 2.40
C VAL A 62 1.30 6.19 2.57
N ILE A 63 0.23 5.41 2.48
CA ILE A 63 0.29 3.95 2.37
C ILE A 63 -0.18 3.55 0.97
N VAL A 64 0.62 2.72 0.28
CA VAL A 64 0.25 2.14 -1.02
C VAL A 64 0.01 0.65 -0.83
N VAL A 65 -1.13 0.16 -1.28
CA VAL A 65 -1.52 -1.25 -1.18
C VAL A 65 -1.91 -1.82 -2.54
N ASP A 66 -1.52 -3.08 -2.75
CA ASP A 66 -1.84 -3.88 -3.95
C ASP A 66 -2.20 -5.31 -3.49
N PRO A 67 -3.38 -5.51 -2.90
CA PRO A 67 -3.77 -6.80 -2.36
C PRO A 67 -4.15 -7.81 -3.46
N PRO A 68 -4.14 -9.11 -3.13
CA PRO A 68 -4.70 -10.13 -4.02
C PRO A 68 -6.22 -9.93 -4.19
N ARG A 69 -6.85 -10.75 -5.06
CA ARG A 69 -8.28 -10.67 -5.40
C ARG A 69 -9.24 -10.68 -4.22
N LYS A 70 -8.87 -11.32 -3.11
CA LYS A 70 -9.66 -11.34 -1.88
C LYS A 70 -9.71 -9.99 -1.13
N GLY A 71 -8.92 -9.03 -1.56
CA GLY A 71 -8.76 -7.73 -0.89
C GLY A 71 -7.83 -7.79 0.31
N LEU A 72 -7.88 -6.75 1.13
CA LEU A 72 -7.09 -6.63 2.35
C LEU A 72 -7.67 -7.48 3.48
N ASP A 73 -6.79 -7.96 4.35
CA ASP A 73 -7.18 -8.54 5.63
C ASP A 73 -7.64 -7.43 6.60
N GLY A 74 -8.64 -7.75 7.45
CA GLY A 74 -9.16 -6.79 8.42
C GLY A 74 -8.10 -6.26 9.38
N ARG A 75 -7.18 -7.13 9.83
CA ARG A 75 -6.07 -6.73 10.72
C ARG A 75 -5.11 -5.75 10.03
N PHE A 76 -4.89 -5.95 8.73
CA PHE A 76 -4.11 -4.99 7.95
C PHE A 76 -4.79 -3.62 7.93
N ILE A 77 -6.11 -3.59 7.64
CA ILE A 77 -6.87 -2.35 7.59
C ILE A 77 -6.84 -1.63 8.95
N GLU A 78 -7.04 -2.36 10.05
CA GLU A 78 -6.93 -1.81 11.40
C GLU A 78 -5.54 -1.22 11.68
N SER A 79 -4.47 -1.94 11.28
CA SER A 79 -3.10 -1.45 11.44
C SER A 79 -2.82 -0.21 10.58
N ALA A 80 -3.32 -0.18 9.35
CA ALA A 80 -3.17 0.96 8.46
C ALA A 80 -3.90 2.21 9.00
N ILE A 81 -5.10 2.03 9.51
CA ILE A 81 -5.88 3.11 10.16
C ILE A 81 -5.16 3.62 11.40
N ALA A 82 -4.60 2.73 12.23
CA ALA A 82 -3.88 3.09 13.45
C ALA A 82 -2.58 3.91 13.19
N MET A 83 -2.01 3.80 11.99
CA MET A 83 -0.87 4.63 11.58
C MET A 83 -1.27 6.03 11.09
N GLU A 84 -2.57 6.28 10.96
CA GLU A 84 -3.16 7.58 10.59
C GLU A 84 -2.54 8.24 9.34
N PRO A 85 -2.31 7.53 8.21
CA PRO A 85 -1.77 8.16 7.02
C PRO A 85 -2.71 9.25 6.49
N GLU A 86 -2.15 10.27 5.87
CA GLU A 86 -2.95 11.31 5.19
C GLU A 86 -3.66 10.74 3.96
N LYS A 87 -2.99 9.79 3.27
CA LYS A 87 -3.46 9.22 2.02
C LYS A 87 -3.25 7.71 1.97
N ILE A 88 -4.18 7.03 1.32
CA ILE A 88 -4.06 5.62 0.97
C ILE A 88 -4.26 5.51 -0.54
N VAL A 89 -3.29 4.91 -1.23
CA VAL A 89 -3.41 4.55 -2.65
C VAL A 89 -3.70 3.06 -2.72
N TYR A 90 -4.84 2.70 -3.26
CA TYR A 90 -5.29 1.33 -3.36
C TYR A 90 -5.30 0.88 -4.82
N ILE A 91 -4.48 -0.11 -5.15
CA ILE A 91 -4.46 -0.78 -6.46
C ILE A 91 -5.28 -2.06 -6.30
N SER A 92 -6.27 -2.28 -7.14
CA SER A 92 -7.16 -3.43 -7.00
C SER A 92 -7.40 -4.14 -8.33
N CYS A 93 -7.30 -5.46 -8.29
CA CYS A 93 -7.72 -6.33 -9.39
C CYS A 93 -9.17 -6.84 -9.25
N ASN A 94 -9.91 -6.40 -8.21
CA ASN A 94 -11.29 -6.79 -7.97
C ASN A 94 -12.10 -5.63 -7.36
N PRO A 95 -12.94 -4.94 -8.15
CA PRO A 95 -13.73 -3.81 -7.68
C PRO A 95 -14.67 -4.13 -6.50
N ALA A 96 -15.18 -5.36 -6.41
CA ALA A 96 -16.10 -5.74 -5.33
C ALA A 96 -15.39 -5.81 -3.96
N THR A 97 -14.17 -6.39 -3.91
CA THR A 97 -13.39 -6.42 -2.68
C THR A 97 -12.84 -5.04 -2.33
N PHE A 98 -12.48 -4.23 -3.33
CA PHE A 98 -12.15 -2.82 -3.11
C PHE A 98 -13.31 -2.06 -2.45
N ALA A 99 -14.55 -2.21 -2.94
CA ALA A 99 -15.70 -1.53 -2.36
C ALA A 99 -15.94 -1.89 -0.88
N ARG A 100 -15.75 -3.18 -0.53
CA ARG A 100 -15.80 -3.66 0.85
C ARG A 100 -14.72 -3.00 1.72
N ASP A 101 -13.48 -3.01 1.25
CA ASP A 101 -12.34 -2.46 2.00
C ASP A 101 -12.42 -0.93 2.12
N ALA A 102 -12.83 -0.26 1.04
CA ALA A 102 -13.05 1.19 1.03
C ALA A 102 -14.12 1.63 2.03
N LYS A 103 -15.16 0.80 2.23
CA LYS A 103 -16.16 1.06 3.26
C LYS A 103 -15.54 1.06 4.66
N LEU A 104 -14.65 0.09 4.98
CA LEU A 104 -13.98 0.04 6.28
C LEU A 104 -13.09 1.27 6.51
N PHE A 105 -12.38 1.72 5.50
CA PHE A 105 -11.62 2.98 5.58
C PHE A 105 -12.55 4.20 5.74
N ALA A 106 -13.69 4.20 5.04
CA ALA A 106 -14.66 5.29 5.15
C ALA A 106 -15.27 5.38 6.56
N ASP A 107 -15.61 4.25 7.17
CA ASP A 107 -16.10 4.16 8.53
C ASP A 107 -15.05 4.67 9.56
N ALA A 108 -13.76 4.62 9.20
CA ALA A 108 -12.64 5.14 9.98
C ALA A 108 -12.23 6.60 9.64
N GLY A 109 -13.04 7.31 8.86
CA GLY A 109 -12.82 8.72 8.58
C GLY A 109 -12.05 9.04 7.30
N TYR A 110 -11.86 8.07 6.41
CA TYR A 110 -11.33 8.33 5.08
C TYR A 110 -12.46 8.58 4.08
N GLN A 111 -12.15 9.25 3.00
CA GLN A 111 -13.06 9.41 1.86
C GLN A 111 -12.37 8.95 0.57
N VAL A 112 -13.12 8.33 -0.31
CA VAL A 112 -12.63 8.01 -1.66
C VAL A 112 -12.65 9.30 -2.48
N GLU A 113 -11.45 9.80 -2.77
CA GLU A 113 -11.27 11.06 -3.51
C GLU A 113 -11.35 10.82 -5.01
N LYS A 114 -10.74 9.73 -5.48
CA LYS A 114 -10.66 9.42 -6.89
C LYS A 114 -10.57 7.91 -7.12
N ILE A 115 -11.26 7.46 -8.17
CA ILE A 115 -11.13 6.10 -8.69
C ILE A 115 -10.81 6.20 -10.19
N GLN A 116 -9.77 5.50 -10.63
CA GLN A 116 -9.38 5.37 -12.02
C GLN A 116 -9.42 3.90 -12.40
N PRO A 117 -10.40 3.45 -13.19
CA PRO A 117 -10.37 2.13 -13.81
C PRO A 117 -9.27 2.04 -14.88
N VAL A 118 -8.68 0.85 -15.01
CA VAL A 118 -7.67 0.55 -16.01
C VAL A 118 -7.98 -0.79 -16.63
N ASP A 119 -8.14 -0.83 -17.96
CA ASP A 119 -8.40 -2.05 -18.70
C ASP A 119 -7.06 -2.68 -19.13
N LEU A 120 -6.50 -3.53 -18.26
CA LEU A 120 -5.28 -4.30 -18.53
C LEU A 120 -5.56 -5.64 -19.22
N PHE A 121 -6.81 -6.10 -19.20
CA PHE A 121 -7.23 -7.38 -19.77
C PHE A 121 -8.43 -7.18 -20.69
N PRO A 122 -8.24 -6.52 -21.86
CA PRO A 122 -9.34 -6.21 -22.75
C PRO A 122 -10.07 -7.47 -23.22
N GLN A 123 -11.38 -7.35 -23.42
CA GLN A 123 -12.30 -8.44 -23.77
C GLN A 123 -12.50 -9.50 -22.66
N THR A 124 -12.12 -9.20 -21.43
CA THR A 124 -12.45 -10.00 -20.24
C THR A 124 -13.29 -9.16 -19.27
N TYR A 125 -13.88 -9.81 -18.26
CA TYR A 125 -14.60 -9.10 -17.18
C TYR A 125 -13.66 -8.56 -16.09
N HIS A 126 -12.35 -8.73 -16.23
CA HIS A 126 -11.37 -8.27 -15.28
C HIS A 126 -11.04 -6.80 -15.51
N VAL A 127 -11.30 -5.96 -14.51
CA VAL A 127 -10.95 -4.55 -14.51
C VAL A 127 -10.06 -4.27 -13.31
N GLU A 128 -8.92 -3.67 -13.56
CA GLU A 128 -8.06 -3.08 -12.54
C GLU A 128 -8.58 -1.69 -12.19
N LEU A 129 -8.32 -1.24 -10.96
CA LEU A 129 -8.57 0.13 -10.58
C LEU A 129 -7.45 0.66 -9.67
N VAL A 130 -7.24 1.96 -9.74
CA VAL A 130 -6.42 2.70 -8.78
C VAL A 130 -7.30 3.71 -8.08
N ALA A 131 -7.33 3.66 -6.76
CA ALA A 131 -8.12 4.59 -5.97
C ALA A 131 -7.22 5.40 -5.02
N LEU A 132 -7.59 6.65 -4.82
CA LEU A 132 -7.02 7.53 -3.81
C LEU A 132 -8.05 7.74 -2.70
N LEU A 133 -7.68 7.38 -1.47
CA LEU A 133 -8.44 7.70 -0.28
C LEU A 133 -7.66 8.75 0.52
N THR A 134 -8.37 9.75 1.06
CA THR A 134 -7.80 10.81 1.88
C THR A 134 -8.49 10.85 3.23
N ARG A 135 -7.73 11.13 4.28
CA ARG A 135 -8.30 11.30 5.62
C ARG A 135 -9.07 12.61 5.67
N LYS A 136 -10.30 12.57 6.19
CA LYS A 136 -11.11 13.76 6.43
C LYS A 136 -10.46 14.60 7.53
N ALA A 137 -10.53 15.88 7.33
CA ALA A 137 -10.07 16.87 8.32
C ALA A 137 -10.94 16.81 9.58
#